data_6260f3e036b88cdd07cc9cfaf67db4e3
#
_entry.id   6260f3e036b88cdd07cc9cfaf67db4e3
#
_cell.length_a   1.000
_cell.length_b   1.000
_cell.length_c   1.000
_cell.angle_alpha   90.00
_cell.angle_beta   90.00
_cell.angle_gamma   90.00
#
_symmetry.space_group_name_H-M   'P 1'
#
loop_
_entity.id
_entity.type
_entity.pdbx_description
1 polymer ?
#
loop_
_entity_poly.entity_id
_entity_poly.type
_entity_poly.pdbx_seq_one_letter_code
_entity_poly.pdbx_strand_id
1 'polypeptide(L)'
;TSEIDRVSETTKFNETYLLKGDPTKADTAYFMESGYAMGTELYKAGSDDKIKTGAELKEALAKGEKIYTETKTNGQTDANLAEKNKDYAYVTKLYDANGKAVTAKQIQDGTDADGKTTQNYYTSAAGKEGNDKGNNVAVTAADAKKTDGTGYTKGYNVAGAISFSLHVGADSAEDNKIAVKIESMSATGIGVKGLKVDTEDDATAAIDRIAEAVQKVSSQRSTLGAAQNRLEHTIANLDNVVENTTSAESRIRDTDMATEMVEYS
;
A
#
# COMPACT_ATOMS: atom_id res chain seq x y z
N THR A 1 -0.48 17.35 1.81
CA THR A 1 -1.63 16.42 1.97
C THR A 1 -2.95 17.10 1.61
N SER A 2 -3.21 18.35 2.02
CA SER A 2 -4.48 19.07 1.77
C SER A 2 -4.84 19.16 0.29
N GLU A 3 -3.88 19.39 -0.60
CA GLU A 3 -4.14 19.46 -2.05
C GLU A 3 -4.50 18.08 -2.63
N ILE A 4 -3.88 17.01 -2.15
CA ILE A 4 -4.23 15.63 -2.55
C ILE A 4 -5.66 15.32 -2.13
N ASP A 5 -6.03 15.65 -0.90
CA ASP A 5 -7.39 15.45 -0.40
C ASP A 5 -8.39 16.31 -1.20
N ARG A 6 -8.05 17.56 -1.51
CA ARG A 6 -8.88 18.42 -2.36
C ARG A 6 -9.13 17.80 -3.73
N VAL A 7 -8.08 17.31 -4.41
CA VAL A 7 -8.22 16.67 -5.72
C VAL A 7 -9.08 15.41 -5.61
N SER A 8 -8.89 14.59 -4.58
CA SER A 8 -9.68 13.38 -4.40
C SER A 8 -11.16 13.68 -4.12
N GLU A 9 -11.47 14.79 -3.44
CA GLU A 9 -12.82 15.22 -3.09
C GLU A 9 -13.52 16.02 -4.19
N THR A 10 -12.80 16.57 -5.17
CA THR A 10 -13.39 17.37 -6.25
C THR A 10 -13.49 16.61 -7.57
N THR A 11 -12.71 15.54 -7.76
CA THR A 11 -12.74 14.74 -8.99
C THR A 11 -13.96 13.84 -9.00
N LYS A 12 -14.97 14.22 -9.79
CA LYS A 12 -16.20 13.45 -9.96
C LYS A 12 -16.62 13.34 -11.41
N PHE A 13 -17.33 12.28 -11.72
CA PHE A 13 -17.99 12.05 -12.99
C PHE A 13 -19.41 11.54 -12.73
N ASN A 14 -20.38 12.17 -13.36
CA ASN A 14 -21.79 11.84 -13.18
C ASN A 14 -22.20 11.71 -11.70
N GLU A 15 -21.86 12.74 -10.91
CA GLU A 15 -22.09 12.84 -9.45
C GLU A 15 -21.33 11.83 -8.57
N THR A 16 -20.59 10.89 -9.17
CA THR A 16 -19.77 9.92 -8.45
C THR A 16 -18.35 10.44 -8.28
N TYR A 17 -17.86 10.47 -7.04
CA TYR A 17 -16.47 10.81 -6.74
C TYR A 17 -15.56 9.66 -7.10
N LEU A 18 -14.70 9.84 -8.10
CA LEU A 18 -13.86 8.75 -8.62
C LEU A 18 -12.63 8.43 -7.76
N LEU A 19 -12.07 9.42 -7.08
CA LEU A 19 -10.81 9.29 -6.35
C LEU A 19 -10.96 9.23 -4.83
N LYS A 20 -12.15 9.55 -4.31
CA LYS A 20 -12.45 9.55 -2.88
C LYS A 20 -12.56 8.13 -2.32
N GLY A 21 -12.96 7.20 -3.14
CA GLY A 21 -13.33 5.85 -2.74
C GLY A 21 -14.77 5.73 -2.25
N ASP A 22 -15.19 4.49 -1.98
CA ASP A 22 -16.53 4.16 -1.50
C ASP A 22 -16.53 4.09 0.04
N PRO A 23 -17.16 5.05 0.74
CA PRO A 23 -17.19 5.06 2.19
C PRO A 23 -18.00 3.89 2.79
N THR A 24 -18.89 3.26 2.00
CA THR A 24 -19.67 2.11 2.47
C THR A 24 -18.86 0.82 2.49
N LYS A 25 -17.74 0.80 1.79
CA LYS A 25 -16.78 -0.31 1.71
C LYS A 25 -15.47 0.05 2.38
N ALA A 26 -15.53 0.86 3.45
CA ALA A 26 -14.33 1.25 4.18
C ALA A 26 -13.57 0.02 4.70
N ASP A 27 -12.26 0.06 4.57
CA ASP A 27 -11.33 -0.96 5.07
C ASP A 27 -10.17 -0.29 5.80
N THR A 28 -9.43 -1.06 6.57
CA THR A 28 -8.23 -0.56 7.25
C THR A 28 -7.01 -0.76 6.38
N ALA A 29 -6.42 0.35 5.92
CA ALA A 29 -5.12 0.32 5.27
C ALA A 29 -4.01 0.45 6.32
N TYR A 30 -3.01 -0.42 6.24
CA TYR A 30 -1.88 -0.45 7.15
C TYR A 30 -0.65 0.13 6.48
N PHE A 31 0.07 0.97 7.22
CA PHE A 31 1.33 1.56 6.78
C PHE A 31 2.39 1.35 7.84
N MET A 32 3.65 1.26 7.44
CA MET A 32 4.77 1.23 8.38
C MET A 32 4.79 2.55 9.15
N GLU A 33 4.90 2.44 10.47
CA GLU A 33 5.03 3.62 11.33
C GLU A 33 6.51 3.94 11.51
N SER A 34 6.90 5.18 11.25
CA SER A 34 8.27 5.64 11.44
C SER A 34 8.61 5.79 12.91
N GLY A 35 9.85 5.46 13.27
CA GLY A 35 10.39 5.71 14.61
C GLY A 35 10.00 4.68 15.69
N TYR A 36 9.33 3.60 15.33
CA TYR A 36 8.92 2.57 16.30
C TYR A 36 9.86 1.37 16.41
N ALA A 37 10.77 1.19 15.47
CA ALA A 37 11.63 0.03 15.45
C ALA A 37 13.07 0.37 15.81
N MET A 38 13.67 -0.42 16.68
CA MET A 38 15.09 -0.36 17.01
C MET A 38 15.83 -1.50 16.29
N GLY A 39 16.90 -1.17 15.55
CA GLY A 39 17.75 -2.17 14.90
C GLY A 39 18.66 -2.92 15.88
N THR A 40 18.77 -2.46 17.13
CA THR A 40 19.59 -3.06 18.19
C THR A 40 18.75 -3.21 19.44
N GLU A 41 18.89 -4.32 20.15
CA GLU A 41 18.23 -4.52 21.43
C GLU A 41 18.88 -3.65 22.50
N LEU A 42 18.07 -2.83 23.17
CA LEU A 42 18.48 -1.98 24.27
C LEU A 42 17.56 -2.19 25.46
N TYR A 43 18.13 -2.09 26.66
CA TYR A 43 17.47 -2.39 27.91
C TYR A 43 17.64 -1.26 28.92
N LYS A 44 16.63 -1.03 29.75
CA LYS A 44 16.69 -0.05 30.85
C LYS A 44 17.60 -0.54 31.98
N ALA A 45 18.20 0.38 32.68
CA ALA A 45 19.04 0.08 33.82
C ALA A 45 18.28 -0.73 34.89
N GLY A 46 18.90 -1.80 35.34
CA GLY A 46 18.34 -2.66 36.40
C GLY A 46 17.12 -3.48 36.01
N SER A 47 16.81 -3.58 34.73
CA SER A 47 15.65 -4.30 34.19
C SER A 47 16.04 -5.16 32.99
N ASP A 48 15.23 -6.18 32.72
CA ASP A 48 15.22 -6.96 31.50
C ASP A 48 14.21 -6.37 30.49
N ASP A 49 13.57 -5.23 30.81
CA ASP A 49 12.63 -4.55 29.95
C ASP A 49 13.34 -3.94 28.76
N LYS A 50 12.95 -4.37 27.59
CA LYS A 50 13.49 -3.94 26.32
C LYS A 50 12.91 -2.57 25.93
N ILE A 51 13.75 -1.66 25.48
CA ILE A 51 13.32 -0.44 24.81
C ILE A 51 12.83 -0.83 23.42
N LYS A 52 11.56 -0.57 23.13
CA LYS A 52 10.90 -1.04 21.92
C LYS A 52 10.91 -0.01 20.79
N THR A 53 10.98 1.28 21.15
CA THR A 53 10.84 2.38 20.18
C THR A 53 11.93 3.42 20.34
N GLY A 54 12.27 4.09 19.25
CA GLY A 54 13.20 5.20 19.31
C GLY A 54 12.69 6.39 20.10
N ALA A 55 11.37 6.60 20.16
CA ALA A 55 10.77 7.62 21.01
C ALA A 55 11.02 7.30 22.50
N GLU A 56 10.87 6.04 22.90
CA GLU A 56 11.16 5.58 24.27
C GLU A 56 12.65 5.74 24.60
N LEU A 57 13.55 5.44 23.65
CA LEU A 57 14.98 5.67 23.82
C LEU A 57 15.29 7.16 24.01
N LYS A 58 14.75 8.03 23.17
CA LYS A 58 14.96 9.48 23.29
C LYS A 58 14.45 10.02 24.61
N GLU A 59 13.29 9.56 25.08
CA GLU A 59 12.71 9.93 26.37
C GLU A 59 13.60 9.47 27.53
N ALA A 60 14.08 8.23 27.51
CA ALA A 60 14.95 7.67 28.54
C ALA A 60 16.29 8.43 28.60
N LEU A 61 16.89 8.72 27.46
CA LEU A 61 18.13 9.50 27.38
C LEU A 61 17.95 10.96 27.84
N ALA A 62 16.80 11.58 27.51
CA ALA A 62 16.47 12.94 27.98
C ALA A 62 16.30 12.97 29.51
N LYS A 63 15.79 11.91 30.11
CA LYS A 63 15.69 11.74 31.57
C LYS A 63 17.02 11.37 32.22
N GLY A 64 18.08 11.13 31.44
CA GLY A 64 19.39 10.72 31.96
C GLY A 64 19.46 9.26 32.42
N GLU A 65 18.50 8.43 31.98
CA GLU A 65 18.52 7.00 32.30
C GLU A 65 19.71 6.30 31.60
N LYS A 66 20.33 5.35 32.32
CA LYS A 66 21.36 4.51 31.73
C LYS A 66 20.69 3.40 30.90
N ILE A 67 21.16 3.22 29.68
CA ILE A 67 20.66 2.22 28.73
C ILE A 67 21.77 1.24 28.42
N TYR A 68 21.46 -0.04 28.34
CA TYR A 68 22.42 -1.12 28.15
C TYR A 68 22.12 -1.96 26.92
N THR A 69 23.14 -2.54 26.33
CA THR A 69 23.00 -3.52 25.23
C THR A 69 22.75 -4.94 25.73
N GLU A 70 22.77 -5.14 27.05
CA GLU A 70 22.54 -6.42 27.73
C GLU A 70 21.42 -6.32 28.76
N THR A 71 20.73 -7.44 28.98
CA THR A 71 19.69 -7.57 30.02
C THR A 71 20.34 -7.50 31.42
N LYS A 72 19.54 -7.18 32.43
CA LYS A 72 19.96 -7.29 33.83
C LYS A 72 20.41 -8.71 34.18
N THR A 73 19.69 -9.71 33.68
CA THR A 73 20.00 -11.14 33.91
C THR A 73 21.34 -11.55 33.34
N ASN A 74 21.72 -11.00 32.18
CA ASN A 74 23.01 -11.23 31.53
C ASN A 74 24.16 -10.38 32.09
N GLY A 75 23.86 -9.44 32.98
CA GLY A 75 24.83 -8.59 33.67
C GLY A 75 25.06 -7.26 32.94
N GLN A 76 24.39 -6.22 33.41
CA GLN A 76 24.60 -4.84 32.98
C GLN A 76 25.86 -4.26 33.62
N THR A 77 26.85 -3.92 32.81
CA THR A 77 28.12 -3.31 33.22
C THR A 77 28.39 -2.04 32.43
N ASP A 78 29.34 -1.21 32.88
CA ASP A 78 29.71 -0.01 32.13
C ASP A 78 30.32 -0.33 30.74
N ALA A 79 30.77 -1.57 30.53
CA ALA A 79 31.31 -2.03 29.24
C ALA A 79 30.17 -2.24 28.19
N ASN A 80 28.96 -2.56 28.61
CA ASN A 80 27.82 -2.72 27.74
C ASN A 80 26.79 -1.58 27.88
N LEU A 81 27.25 -0.42 28.38
CA LEU A 81 26.47 0.79 28.39
C LEU A 81 26.30 1.29 26.95
N ALA A 82 25.06 1.57 26.57
CA ALA A 82 24.76 2.13 25.25
C ALA A 82 25.42 3.52 25.10
N GLU A 83 26.19 3.70 24.04
CA GLU A 83 26.90 4.95 23.77
C GLU A 83 25.90 6.08 23.47
N LYS A 84 26.01 7.21 24.18
CA LYS A 84 25.09 8.35 24.03
C LYS A 84 25.04 8.95 22.63
N ASN A 85 26.11 8.78 21.85
CA ASN A 85 26.27 9.38 20.51
C ASN A 85 26.23 8.35 19.38
N LYS A 86 25.90 7.10 19.69
CA LYS A 86 25.74 6.08 18.66
C LYS A 86 24.32 6.19 18.09
N ASP A 87 24.23 6.44 16.80
CA ASP A 87 22.96 6.36 16.09
C ASP A 87 22.48 4.91 16.09
N TYR A 88 21.61 4.60 17.03
CA TYR A 88 20.88 3.34 17.00
C TYR A 88 19.83 3.48 15.91
N ALA A 89 20.14 2.89 14.75
CA ALA A 89 19.34 3.01 13.55
C ALA A 89 17.87 2.65 13.80
N TYR A 90 16.99 3.56 13.44
CA TYR A 90 15.58 3.28 13.36
C TYR A 90 15.33 2.36 12.18
N VAL A 91 14.44 1.39 12.36
CA VAL A 91 14.05 0.48 11.31
C VAL A 91 12.75 0.97 10.71
N THR A 92 12.78 1.33 9.45
CA THR A 92 11.62 1.77 8.67
C THR A 92 10.97 0.63 7.88
N LYS A 93 11.66 -0.52 7.80
CA LYS A 93 11.23 -1.71 7.07
C LYS A 93 11.51 -2.96 7.89
N LEU A 94 10.64 -3.94 7.77
CA LEU A 94 10.91 -5.29 8.24
C LEU A 94 11.14 -6.23 7.04
N TYR A 95 11.84 -7.30 7.30
CA TYR A 95 12.25 -8.29 6.30
C TYR A 95 11.81 -9.68 6.73
N ASP A 96 11.56 -10.54 5.77
CA ASP A 96 11.32 -11.96 6.03
C ASP A 96 12.62 -12.72 6.32
N ALA A 97 12.50 -14.03 6.54
CA ALA A 97 13.64 -14.90 6.80
C ALA A 97 14.66 -14.94 5.63
N ASN A 98 14.25 -14.62 4.43
CA ASN A 98 15.06 -14.61 3.22
C ASN A 98 15.67 -13.21 2.91
N GLY A 99 15.41 -12.22 3.77
CA GLY A 99 15.90 -10.86 3.58
C GLY A 99 15.09 -10.02 2.59
N LYS A 100 13.89 -10.45 2.22
CA LYS A 100 12.97 -9.65 1.40
C LYS A 100 12.15 -8.71 2.29
N ALA A 101 12.03 -7.45 1.90
CA ALA A 101 11.20 -6.48 2.61
C ALA A 101 9.72 -6.89 2.57
N VAL A 102 9.03 -6.77 3.70
CA VAL A 102 7.61 -7.04 3.85
C VAL A 102 6.81 -5.75 3.97
N THR A 103 5.61 -5.76 3.43
CA THR A 103 4.68 -4.63 3.52
C THR A 103 3.93 -4.63 4.86
N ALA A 104 3.41 -3.47 5.25
CA ALA A 104 2.59 -3.35 6.46
C ALA A 104 1.36 -4.29 6.43
N LYS A 105 0.78 -4.52 5.25
CA LYS A 105 -0.32 -5.48 5.09
C LYS A 105 0.13 -6.91 5.37
N GLN A 106 1.25 -7.34 4.81
CA GLN A 106 1.81 -8.68 5.07
C GLN A 106 2.12 -8.90 6.55
N ILE A 107 2.62 -7.87 7.24
CA ILE A 107 2.83 -7.90 8.68
C ILE A 107 1.50 -8.14 9.41
N GLN A 108 0.44 -7.42 9.05
CA GLN A 108 -0.88 -7.61 9.66
C GLN A 108 -1.49 -8.97 9.34
N ASP A 109 -1.31 -9.47 8.14
CA ASP A 109 -1.75 -10.81 7.74
C ASP A 109 -0.88 -11.92 8.37
N GLY A 110 0.31 -11.59 8.89
CA GLY A 110 1.29 -12.55 9.46
C GLY A 110 1.95 -13.40 8.39
N THR A 111 2.22 -12.79 7.23
CA THR A 111 2.83 -13.47 6.08
C THR A 111 4.19 -12.88 5.73
N ASP A 112 5.05 -13.70 5.11
CA ASP A 112 6.31 -13.25 4.51
C ASP A 112 6.06 -12.52 3.18
N ALA A 113 7.14 -12.10 2.51
CA ALA A 113 7.07 -11.42 1.22
C ALA A 113 6.48 -12.28 0.09
N ASP A 114 6.50 -13.61 0.23
CA ASP A 114 5.94 -14.56 -0.73
C ASP A 114 4.50 -14.99 -0.36
N GLY A 115 3.92 -14.40 0.70
CA GLY A 115 2.55 -14.65 1.16
C GLY A 115 2.38 -15.90 2.03
N LYS A 116 3.45 -16.51 2.53
CA LYS A 116 3.40 -17.65 3.43
C LYS A 116 3.37 -17.18 4.88
N THR A 117 2.66 -17.89 5.74
CA THR A 117 2.60 -17.58 7.18
C THR A 117 4.00 -17.60 7.79
N THR A 118 4.35 -16.53 8.52
CA THR A 118 5.61 -16.42 9.24
C THR A 118 5.38 -16.14 10.73
N GLN A 119 6.32 -16.55 11.56
CA GLN A 119 6.29 -16.29 12.99
C GLN A 119 7.19 -15.10 13.37
N ASN A 120 8.19 -14.80 12.57
CA ASN A 120 9.16 -13.74 12.84
C ASN A 120 9.47 -12.93 11.60
N TYR A 121 9.73 -11.65 11.83
CA TYR A 121 10.31 -10.72 10.88
C TYR A 121 11.69 -10.28 11.40
N TYR A 122 12.48 -9.64 10.56
CA TYR A 122 13.84 -9.23 10.88
C TYR A 122 14.03 -7.75 10.56
N THR A 123 14.86 -7.09 11.32
CA THR A 123 15.11 -5.65 11.19
C THR A 123 16.16 -5.30 10.14
N SER A 124 16.81 -6.28 9.54
CA SER A 124 17.76 -6.07 8.43
C SER A 124 17.52 -7.04 7.27
N ALA A 125 18.01 -6.66 6.08
CA ALA A 125 17.95 -7.46 4.87
C ALA A 125 18.80 -8.76 4.94
N ALA A 126 19.59 -8.97 6.00
CA ALA A 126 20.26 -10.24 6.25
C ALA A 126 19.28 -11.37 6.64
N GLY A 127 18.01 -11.02 6.95
CA GLY A 127 16.99 -12.01 7.31
C GLY A 127 17.41 -12.87 8.50
N LYS A 128 17.00 -14.15 8.48
CA LYS A 128 17.28 -15.09 9.57
C LYS A 128 18.78 -15.35 9.79
N GLU A 129 19.57 -15.38 8.73
CA GLU A 129 21.01 -15.71 8.81
C GLU A 129 21.84 -14.62 9.48
N GLY A 130 21.35 -13.38 9.47
CA GLY A 130 22.03 -12.23 10.11
C GLY A 130 21.61 -11.98 11.55
N ASN A 131 20.72 -12.78 12.13
CA ASN A 131 20.11 -12.51 13.44
C ASN A 131 21.13 -12.41 14.60
N ASP A 132 22.30 -13.05 14.49
CA ASP A 132 23.32 -13.06 15.52
C ASP A 132 24.43 -12.01 15.28
N LYS A 133 24.27 -11.11 14.28
CA LYS A 133 25.28 -10.14 13.88
C LYS A 133 24.78 -8.70 14.03
N GLY A 134 24.96 -8.14 15.21
CA GLY A 134 24.88 -6.71 15.43
C GLY A 134 23.47 -6.12 15.33
N ASN A 135 23.16 -5.42 14.25
CA ASN A 135 21.93 -4.62 14.12
C ASN A 135 20.72 -5.37 13.55
N ASN A 136 20.69 -6.69 13.60
CA ASN A 136 19.55 -7.47 13.11
C ASN A 136 18.83 -8.16 14.25
N VAL A 137 17.60 -7.79 14.49
CA VAL A 137 16.75 -8.29 15.57
C VAL A 137 15.56 -9.03 15.00
N ALA A 138 15.28 -10.22 15.55
CA ALA A 138 14.06 -10.94 15.24
C ALA A 138 12.87 -10.32 16.00
N VAL A 139 11.81 -10.00 15.25
CA VAL A 139 10.55 -9.45 15.77
C VAL A 139 9.46 -10.48 15.56
N THR A 140 8.76 -10.86 16.64
CA THR A 140 7.64 -11.79 16.48
C THR A 140 6.52 -11.18 15.65
N ALA A 141 5.81 -11.99 14.86
CA ALA A 141 4.67 -11.52 14.09
C ALA A 141 3.57 -10.90 15.00
N ALA A 142 3.43 -11.39 16.22
CA ALA A 142 2.48 -10.84 17.18
C ALA A 142 2.88 -9.41 17.62
N ASP A 143 4.16 -9.15 17.87
CA ASP A 143 4.64 -7.83 18.24
C ASP A 143 4.63 -6.88 17.05
N ALA A 144 4.99 -7.37 15.85
CA ALA A 144 4.98 -6.57 14.65
C ALA A 144 3.58 -6.03 14.28
N LYS A 145 2.53 -6.81 14.56
CA LYS A 145 1.11 -6.47 14.28
C LYS A 145 0.51 -5.39 15.17
N LYS A 146 1.09 -5.09 16.32
CA LYS A 146 0.51 -4.15 17.27
C LYS A 146 0.36 -2.78 16.63
N THR A 147 -0.80 -2.16 16.81
CA THR A 147 -1.15 -0.84 16.28
C THR A 147 -1.28 0.22 17.37
N ASP A 148 -0.94 -0.12 18.60
CA ASP A 148 -1.03 0.71 19.80
C ASP A 148 0.17 1.66 20.00
N GLY A 149 1.05 1.77 19.00
CA GLY A 149 2.29 2.51 19.08
C GLY A 149 3.48 1.70 19.57
N THR A 150 3.29 0.42 19.93
CA THR A 150 4.38 -0.51 20.32
C THR A 150 4.74 -1.49 19.21
N GLY A 151 3.95 -1.52 18.13
CA GLY A 151 4.20 -2.33 16.94
C GLY A 151 4.88 -1.53 15.82
N TYR A 152 4.87 -2.09 14.64
CA TYR A 152 5.57 -1.54 13.47
C TYR A 152 4.61 -1.00 12.40
N THR A 153 3.32 -1.11 12.64
CA THR A 153 2.30 -0.71 11.67
C THR A 153 1.24 0.15 12.33
N LYS A 154 0.65 1.03 11.55
CA LYS A 154 -0.49 1.84 11.95
C LYS A 154 -1.62 1.68 10.94
N GLY A 155 -2.81 1.42 11.46
CA GLY A 155 -4.02 1.32 10.68
C GLY A 155 -4.70 2.67 10.49
N TYR A 156 -5.17 2.92 9.29
CA TYR A 156 -6.00 4.08 8.95
C TYR A 156 -7.27 3.58 8.26
N ASN A 157 -8.40 4.12 8.67
CA ASN A 157 -9.65 3.86 7.98
C ASN A 157 -9.64 4.58 6.63
N VAL A 158 -9.75 3.81 5.55
CA VAL A 158 -9.70 4.29 4.16
C VAL A 158 -10.98 3.85 3.46
N ALA A 159 -11.57 4.75 2.69
CA ALA A 159 -12.69 4.40 1.83
C ALA A 159 -12.29 3.29 0.85
N GLY A 160 -13.15 2.32 0.64
CA GLY A 160 -12.88 1.18 -0.23
C GLY A 160 -12.77 1.57 -1.70
N ALA A 161 -12.36 0.62 -2.53
CA ALA A 161 -12.27 0.86 -3.96
C ALA A 161 -13.66 1.03 -4.59
N ILE A 162 -13.77 1.96 -5.51
CA ILE A 162 -14.92 2.07 -6.41
C ILE A 162 -14.73 1.09 -7.54
N SER A 163 -15.75 0.29 -7.81
CA SER A 163 -15.76 -0.64 -8.93
C SER A 163 -17.02 -0.43 -9.76
N PHE A 164 -16.85 -0.29 -11.04
CA PHE A 164 -17.95 -0.22 -11.98
C PHE A 164 -17.61 -1.01 -13.25
N SER A 165 -18.63 -1.49 -13.92
CA SER A 165 -18.51 -2.23 -15.17
C SER A 165 -19.11 -1.41 -16.30
N LEU A 166 -18.31 -1.16 -17.32
CA LEU A 166 -18.76 -0.50 -18.55
C LEU A 166 -19.24 -1.59 -19.51
N HIS A 167 -20.51 -1.53 -19.89
CA HIS A 167 -21.08 -2.45 -20.88
C HIS A 167 -20.68 -2.00 -22.28
N VAL A 168 -20.00 -2.86 -23.02
CA VAL A 168 -19.38 -2.54 -24.32
C VAL A 168 -19.77 -3.52 -25.43
N GLY A 169 -20.74 -4.39 -25.19
CA GLY A 169 -21.18 -5.39 -26.16
C GLY A 169 -22.70 -5.40 -26.37
N ALA A 170 -23.16 -6.24 -27.27
CA ALA A 170 -24.57 -6.30 -27.67
C ALA A 170 -25.45 -7.14 -26.73
N ASP A 171 -24.87 -8.01 -25.89
CA ASP A 171 -25.59 -8.91 -25.01
C ASP A 171 -25.14 -8.75 -23.54
N SER A 172 -25.82 -9.41 -22.62
CA SER A 172 -25.59 -9.32 -21.17
C SER A 172 -24.41 -10.17 -20.66
N ALA A 173 -23.64 -10.80 -21.54
CA ALA A 173 -22.51 -11.63 -21.14
C ALA A 173 -21.42 -10.84 -20.39
N GLU A 174 -20.74 -11.49 -19.46
CA GLU A 174 -19.66 -10.84 -18.69
C GLU A 174 -18.50 -10.42 -19.58
N ASP A 175 -18.24 -11.12 -20.69
CA ASP A 175 -17.20 -10.79 -21.65
C ASP A 175 -17.44 -9.43 -22.36
N ASN A 176 -18.71 -8.99 -22.38
CA ASN A 176 -19.11 -7.68 -22.90
C ASN A 176 -19.03 -6.55 -21.88
N LYS A 177 -18.34 -6.78 -20.75
CA LYS A 177 -18.13 -5.78 -19.70
C LYS A 177 -16.66 -5.52 -19.48
N ILE A 178 -16.31 -4.25 -19.37
CA ILE A 178 -14.98 -3.81 -18.93
C ILE A 178 -15.10 -3.35 -17.49
N ALA A 179 -14.58 -4.16 -16.56
CA ALA A 179 -14.53 -3.80 -15.16
C ALA A 179 -13.40 -2.79 -14.91
N VAL A 180 -13.74 -1.69 -14.25
CA VAL A 180 -12.79 -0.67 -13.81
C VAL A 180 -12.84 -0.58 -12.29
N LYS A 181 -11.67 -0.69 -11.65
CA LYS A 181 -11.49 -0.54 -10.21
C LYS A 181 -10.60 0.65 -9.94
N ILE A 182 -11.08 1.57 -9.11
CA ILE A 182 -10.33 2.75 -8.68
C ILE A 182 -10.21 2.72 -7.17
N GLU A 183 -8.99 2.65 -6.66
CA GLU A 183 -8.74 2.71 -5.23
C GLU A 183 -8.80 4.15 -4.72
N SER A 184 -9.01 4.32 -3.42
CA SER A 184 -9.00 5.65 -2.81
C SER A 184 -7.62 6.31 -2.99
N MET A 185 -7.60 7.47 -3.64
CA MET A 185 -6.43 8.30 -3.88
C MET A 185 -6.35 9.49 -2.92
N SER A 186 -7.10 9.46 -1.80
CA SER A 186 -6.95 10.41 -0.71
C SER A 186 -5.56 10.31 -0.06
N ALA A 187 -5.12 11.34 0.64
CA ALA A 187 -3.84 11.31 1.35
C ALA A 187 -3.73 10.13 2.33
N THR A 188 -4.86 9.75 2.95
CA THR A 188 -4.95 8.54 3.78
C THR A 188 -4.85 7.27 2.94
N GLY A 189 -5.56 7.22 1.81
CA GLY A 189 -5.59 6.05 0.92
C GLY A 189 -4.24 5.70 0.31
N ILE A 190 -3.45 6.71 -0.07
CA ILE A 190 -2.09 6.51 -0.60
C ILE A 190 -1.02 6.48 0.48
N GLY A 191 -1.36 6.69 1.76
CA GLY A 191 -0.45 6.53 2.89
C GLY A 191 0.42 7.73 3.24
N VAL A 192 0.15 8.92 2.70
CA VAL A 192 0.96 10.12 2.97
C VAL A 192 0.37 11.03 4.05
N LYS A 193 -0.75 10.66 4.65
CA LYS A 193 -1.34 11.41 5.76
C LYS A 193 -0.51 11.23 7.02
N GLY A 194 -0.21 12.35 7.70
CA GLY A 194 0.49 12.36 8.97
C GLY A 194 1.99 12.04 8.87
N LEU A 195 2.59 12.22 7.70
CA LEU A 195 4.05 12.17 7.57
C LEU A 195 4.70 13.25 8.42
N LYS A 196 5.74 12.88 9.16
CA LYS A 196 6.61 13.76 9.92
C LYS A 196 7.95 13.87 9.21
N VAL A 197 8.60 15.01 9.37
CA VAL A 197 9.93 15.30 8.84
C VAL A 197 10.75 16.10 9.86
N ASP A 198 10.38 15.97 11.13
CA ASP A 198 10.97 16.75 12.21
C ASP A 198 12.38 16.24 12.60
N THR A 199 12.66 14.98 12.29
CA THR A 199 13.95 14.34 12.53
C THR A 199 14.46 13.70 11.24
N GLU A 200 15.76 13.38 11.17
CA GLU A 200 16.38 12.67 10.04
C GLU A 200 15.71 11.29 9.82
N ASP A 201 15.40 10.58 10.89
CA ASP A 201 14.73 9.29 10.84
C ASP A 201 13.30 9.41 10.29
N ASP A 202 12.55 10.41 10.75
CA ASP A 202 11.20 10.69 10.25
C ASP A 202 11.23 11.05 8.76
N ALA A 203 12.22 11.86 8.37
CA ALA A 203 12.40 12.24 6.97
C ALA A 203 12.76 11.03 6.09
N THR A 204 13.64 10.14 6.57
CA THR A 204 13.98 8.91 5.86
C THR A 204 12.78 7.98 5.71
N ALA A 205 12.02 7.78 6.78
CA ALA A 205 10.79 7.00 6.72
C ALA A 205 9.72 7.64 5.81
N ALA A 206 9.65 8.98 5.78
CA ALA A 206 8.75 9.69 4.89
C ALA A 206 9.12 9.47 3.41
N ILE A 207 10.41 9.38 3.07
CA ILE A 207 10.88 9.06 1.71
C ILE A 207 10.35 7.70 1.26
N ASP A 208 10.48 6.67 2.09
CA ASP A 208 9.99 5.33 1.78
C ASP A 208 8.46 5.33 1.58
N ARG A 209 7.71 5.98 2.44
CA ARG A 209 6.25 6.08 2.32
C ARG A 209 5.81 6.87 1.08
N ILE A 210 6.53 7.92 0.72
CA ILE A 210 6.27 8.67 -0.52
C ILE A 210 6.58 7.80 -1.74
N ALA A 211 7.65 7.02 -1.72
CA ALA A 211 7.98 6.09 -2.80
C ALA A 211 6.86 5.04 -3.00
N GLU A 212 6.33 4.46 -1.92
CA GLU A 212 5.19 3.53 -1.97
C GLU A 212 3.93 4.22 -2.53
N ALA A 213 3.65 5.45 -2.11
CA ALA A 213 2.52 6.23 -2.62
C ALA A 213 2.64 6.51 -4.13
N VAL A 214 3.82 6.90 -4.60
CA VAL A 214 4.10 7.11 -6.03
C VAL A 214 3.90 5.82 -6.82
N GLN A 215 4.36 4.69 -6.29
CA GLN A 215 4.16 3.39 -6.91
C GLN A 215 2.67 3.01 -6.98
N LYS A 216 1.90 3.26 -5.92
CA LYS A 216 0.45 3.03 -5.89
C LYS A 216 -0.28 3.87 -6.94
N VAL A 217 0.02 5.16 -7.02
CA VAL A 217 -0.55 6.06 -8.04
C VAL A 217 -0.16 5.62 -9.45
N SER A 218 1.09 5.24 -9.67
CA SER A 218 1.58 4.77 -10.97
C SER A 218 0.90 3.48 -11.40
N SER A 219 0.70 2.53 -10.50
CA SER A 219 -0.03 1.30 -10.74
C SER A 219 -1.50 1.58 -11.11
N GLN A 220 -2.16 2.48 -10.37
CA GLN A 220 -3.54 2.87 -10.66
C GLN A 220 -3.65 3.55 -12.04
N ARG A 221 -2.72 4.44 -12.38
CA ARG A 221 -2.67 5.06 -13.71
C ARG A 221 -2.46 4.04 -14.83
N SER A 222 -1.59 3.05 -14.62
CA SER A 222 -1.36 1.97 -15.59
C SER A 222 -2.64 1.16 -15.81
N THR A 223 -3.34 0.80 -14.74
CA THR A 223 -4.62 0.06 -14.83
C THR A 223 -5.68 0.87 -15.58
N LEU A 224 -5.80 2.17 -15.31
CA LEU A 224 -6.73 3.04 -16.02
C LEU A 224 -6.34 3.22 -17.50
N GLY A 225 -5.04 3.35 -17.80
CA GLY A 225 -4.54 3.41 -19.18
C GLY A 225 -4.83 2.13 -19.97
N ALA A 226 -4.68 0.95 -19.33
CA ALA A 226 -5.06 -0.31 -19.96
C ALA A 226 -6.58 -0.40 -20.21
N ALA A 227 -7.41 0.07 -19.29
CA ALA A 227 -8.85 0.15 -19.50
C ALA A 227 -9.22 1.12 -20.63
N GLN A 228 -8.57 2.27 -20.71
CA GLN A 228 -8.74 3.24 -21.80
C GLN A 228 -8.40 2.62 -23.16
N ASN A 229 -7.24 1.98 -23.30
CA ASN A 229 -6.86 1.32 -24.55
C ASN A 229 -7.87 0.24 -24.96
N ARG A 230 -8.37 -0.55 -23.98
CA ARG A 230 -9.41 -1.55 -24.27
C ARG A 230 -10.70 -0.90 -24.78
N LEU A 231 -11.12 0.21 -24.18
CA LEU A 231 -12.30 0.97 -24.64
C LEU A 231 -12.11 1.53 -26.05
N GLU A 232 -10.95 2.12 -26.36
CA GLU A 232 -10.63 2.65 -27.69
C GLU A 232 -10.68 1.55 -28.76
N HIS A 233 -10.08 0.38 -28.48
CA HIS A 233 -10.17 -0.76 -29.41
C HIS A 233 -11.60 -1.29 -29.56
N THR A 234 -12.37 -1.29 -28.48
CA THR A 234 -13.77 -1.74 -28.53
C THR A 234 -14.62 -0.76 -29.35
N ILE A 235 -14.43 0.56 -29.18
CA ILE A 235 -15.13 1.58 -29.98
C ILE A 235 -14.81 1.38 -31.47
N ALA A 236 -13.53 1.27 -31.82
CA ALA A 236 -13.13 1.04 -33.23
C ALA A 236 -13.73 -0.25 -33.81
N ASN A 237 -13.83 -1.31 -33.01
CA ASN A 237 -14.47 -2.56 -33.45
C ASN A 237 -15.98 -2.40 -33.61
N LEU A 238 -16.65 -1.71 -32.70
CA LEU A 238 -18.08 -1.43 -32.81
C LEU A 238 -18.40 -0.54 -34.01
N ASP A 239 -17.59 0.45 -34.32
CA ASP A 239 -17.75 1.30 -35.51
C ASP A 239 -17.73 0.45 -36.79
N ASN A 240 -16.78 -0.49 -36.91
CA ASN A 240 -16.73 -1.45 -38.03
C ASN A 240 -17.98 -2.35 -38.08
N VAL A 241 -18.48 -2.82 -36.93
CA VAL A 241 -19.70 -3.64 -36.85
C VAL A 241 -20.92 -2.82 -37.29
N VAL A 242 -21.04 -1.58 -36.85
CA VAL A 242 -22.14 -0.67 -37.24
C VAL A 242 -22.07 -0.39 -38.74
N GLU A 243 -20.93 -0.09 -39.32
CA GLU A 243 -20.74 0.14 -40.77
C GLU A 243 -21.17 -1.11 -41.57
N ASN A 244 -20.67 -2.29 -41.18
CA ASN A 244 -21.00 -3.55 -41.84
C ASN A 244 -22.50 -3.86 -41.75
N THR A 245 -23.11 -3.64 -40.57
CA THR A 245 -24.53 -3.90 -40.34
C THR A 245 -25.41 -2.93 -41.15
N THR A 246 -25.05 -1.65 -41.16
CA THR A 246 -25.75 -0.63 -41.97
C THR A 246 -25.65 -0.94 -43.46
N SER A 247 -24.47 -1.35 -43.94
CA SER A 247 -24.27 -1.78 -45.32
C SER A 247 -25.11 -3.02 -45.67
N ALA A 248 -25.20 -3.98 -44.74
CA ALA A 248 -26.04 -5.18 -44.93
C ALA A 248 -27.54 -4.82 -44.95
N GLU A 249 -27.99 -3.95 -44.05
CA GLU A 249 -29.38 -3.44 -44.03
C GLU A 249 -29.73 -2.75 -45.35
N SER A 250 -28.85 -1.87 -45.84
CA SER A 250 -29.07 -1.17 -47.12
C SER A 250 -29.20 -2.15 -48.27
N ARG A 251 -28.37 -3.20 -48.33
CA ARG A 251 -28.47 -4.20 -49.42
C ARG A 251 -29.77 -4.97 -49.40
N ILE A 252 -30.29 -5.30 -48.20
CA ILE A 252 -31.56 -6.00 -48.07
C ILE A 252 -32.71 -5.07 -48.50
N ARG A 253 -32.75 -3.85 -47.98
CA ARG A 253 -33.79 -2.89 -48.27
C ARG A 253 -33.80 -2.45 -49.76
N ASP A 254 -32.63 -2.17 -50.35
CA ASP A 254 -32.51 -1.76 -51.74
C ASP A 254 -32.83 -2.92 -52.71
N THR A 255 -32.54 -4.17 -52.33
CA THR A 255 -32.92 -5.35 -53.11
C THR A 255 -34.40 -5.55 -53.10
N ASP A 256 -35.09 -5.44 -51.98
CA ASP A 256 -36.54 -5.56 -51.85
C ASP A 256 -37.24 -4.47 -52.68
N MET A 257 -36.79 -3.23 -52.61
CA MET A 257 -37.33 -2.13 -53.40
C MET A 257 -37.17 -2.35 -54.89
N ALA A 258 -36.03 -2.86 -55.34
CA ALA A 258 -35.80 -3.14 -56.75
C ALA A 258 -36.67 -4.30 -57.26
N THR A 259 -36.86 -5.34 -56.43
CA THR A 259 -37.74 -6.48 -56.77
C THR A 259 -39.20 -6.06 -56.83
N GLU A 260 -39.65 -5.27 -55.86
CA GLU A 260 -41.02 -4.77 -55.80
C GLU A 260 -41.34 -3.80 -56.96
N MET A 261 -40.38 -2.96 -57.39
CA MET A 261 -40.54 -2.12 -58.56
C MET A 261 -40.62 -2.88 -59.87
N VAL A 262 -39.93 -4.00 -59.99
CA VAL A 262 -40.01 -4.89 -61.17
C VAL A 262 -41.34 -5.65 -61.20
N GLU A 263 -41.90 -6.01 -60.09
CA GLU A 263 -43.23 -6.67 -60.02
C GLU A 263 -44.38 -5.70 -60.29
N TYR A 264 -44.16 -4.39 -60.09
CA TYR A 264 -45.14 -3.32 -60.33
C TYR A 264 -45.12 -2.75 -61.75
N SER A 265 -44.13 -3.04 -62.56
CA SER A 265 -43.99 -2.58 -63.92
C SER A 265 -44.33 -3.67 -64.97
#